data_cda3c97099e50258c9364d1f7e0b0b07
#
_entry.id   cda3c97099e50258c9364d1f7e0b0b07
#
_cell.length_a   1.000
_cell.length_b   1.000
_cell.length_c   1.000
_cell.angle_alpha   90.00
_cell.angle_beta   90.00
_cell.angle_gamma   90.00
#
_symmetry.space_group_name_H-M   'P 1'
#
loop_
_entity.id
_entity.type
_entity.pdbx_description
1 polymer ?
#
loop_
_entity_poly.entity_id
_entity_poly.type
_entity_poly.pdbx_seq_one_letter_code
_entity_poly.pdbx_strand_id
1 'polypeptide(L)'
;GKPKIRFKGYEDDWEQRKLGNVLLSLQNNTLSRANLSDESGIAKNVHYGDVLIKFGEILDVRKEKLPMITDENVLSKYKASFLQNGDVIVADTAEDSTVGKCSEIAGLNDEVVLSGLHTIPYRPIEKFASGYLGYYLNSGAYHNQLIPLMQGIKVTSISKSAMQNTDIDYPKSQEEQGKIGAYFKSLDEMITLHQRKCEETKSLKKYML
;
A
#
# COMPACT_ATOMS: atom_id res chain seq x y z
N GLY A 1 6.48 18.46 13.04
CA GLY A 1 5.49 18.56 14.13
C GLY A 1 5.50 17.38 15.07
N LYS A 2 4.65 17.39 16.11
CA LYS A 2 4.49 16.25 17.03
C LYS A 2 3.09 15.66 16.87
N PRO A 3 2.94 14.33 16.76
CA PRO A 3 1.61 13.73 16.80
C PRO A 3 0.96 13.94 18.19
N LYS A 4 -0.38 13.97 18.22
CA LYS A 4 -1.14 14.13 19.48
C LYS A 4 -1.00 12.93 20.42
N ILE A 5 -0.83 11.74 19.86
CA ILE A 5 -0.63 10.48 20.58
C ILE A 5 0.69 9.89 20.13
N ARG A 6 1.54 9.47 21.07
CA ARG A 6 2.87 8.98 20.81
C ARG A 6 3.27 7.93 21.85
N PHE A 7 4.10 6.99 21.49
CA PHE A 7 4.70 6.06 22.44
C PHE A 7 5.59 6.82 23.44
N LYS A 8 5.57 6.39 24.70
CA LYS A 8 6.41 6.97 25.74
C LYS A 8 7.90 6.80 25.40
N GLY A 9 8.69 7.83 25.63
CA GLY A 9 10.14 7.81 25.40
C GLY A 9 10.59 8.41 24.08
N TYR A 10 9.67 8.91 23.25
CA TYR A 10 9.97 9.62 22.01
C TYR A 10 9.51 11.07 22.12
N GLU A 11 10.46 12.00 22.13
CA GLU A 11 10.18 13.44 22.35
C GLU A 11 10.59 14.31 21.16
N ASP A 12 11.46 13.83 20.28
CA ASP A 12 11.96 14.56 19.11
C ASP A 12 10.83 14.87 18.12
N ASP A 13 10.91 16.01 17.45
CA ASP A 13 9.97 16.36 16.40
C ASP A 13 10.06 15.39 15.21
N TRP A 14 8.89 15.07 14.65
CA TRP A 14 8.82 14.38 13.39
C TRP A 14 9.33 15.28 12.26
N GLU A 15 9.97 14.68 11.29
CA GLU A 15 10.43 15.35 10.09
C GLU A 15 9.27 15.53 9.13
N GLN A 16 9.14 16.73 8.55
CA GLN A 16 8.18 17.03 7.50
C GLN A 16 8.92 17.32 6.21
N ARG A 17 8.56 16.61 5.15
CA ARG A 17 9.14 16.77 3.81
C ARG A 17 8.08 16.58 2.73
N LYS A 18 8.35 17.03 1.51
CA LYS A 18 7.54 16.64 0.34
C LYS A 18 7.69 15.17 0.04
N LEU A 19 6.58 14.49 -0.29
CA LEU A 19 6.59 13.06 -0.60
C LEU A 19 7.63 12.74 -1.69
N GLY A 20 7.70 13.55 -2.75
CA GLY A 20 8.66 13.35 -3.85
C GLY A 20 10.14 13.47 -3.45
N ASN A 21 10.45 14.05 -2.27
CA ASN A 21 11.80 14.11 -1.71
C ASN A 21 12.13 12.91 -0.80
N VAL A 22 11.14 12.10 -0.46
CA VAL A 22 11.28 10.94 0.43
C VAL A 22 11.07 9.64 -0.33
N LEU A 23 10.19 9.65 -1.32
CA LEU A 23 9.80 8.49 -2.11
C LEU A 23 10.07 8.73 -3.60
N LEU A 24 10.94 7.91 -4.18
CA LEU A 24 11.20 7.88 -5.62
C LEU A 24 10.05 7.18 -6.34
N SER A 25 9.43 7.81 -7.31
CA SER A 25 8.41 7.13 -8.11
C SER A 25 9.04 6.23 -9.17
N LEU A 26 8.56 5.00 -9.26
CA LEU A 26 8.92 4.03 -10.28
C LEU A 26 7.91 4.05 -11.44
N GLN A 27 8.16 3.22 -12.45
CA GLN A 27 7.21 3.01 -13.54
C GLN A 27 6.27 1.85 -13.21
N ASN A 28 5.01 2.00 -13.55
CA ASN A 28 4.01 0.94 -13.55
C ASN A 28 3.83 0.41 -14.97
N ASN A 29 3.43 -0.85 -15.12
CA ASN A 29 3.00 -1.37 -16.41
C ASN A 29 1.54 -1.01 -16.70
N THR A 30 1.13 -1.18 -17.97
CA THR A 30 -0.21 -0.80 -18.46
C THR A 30 -1.05 -2.02 -18.85
N LEU A 31 -0.71 -3.22 -18.37
CA LEU A 31 -1.48 -4.43 -18.66
C LEU A 31 -2.84 -4.36 -17.98
N SER A 32 -3.88 -4.55 -18.78
CA SER A 32 -5.24 -4.72 -18.26
C SER A 32 -5.38 -6.11 -17.60
N ARG A 33 -6.41 -6.29 -16.78
CA ARG A 33 -6.68 -7.58 -16.14
C ARG A 33 -6.80 -8.74 -17.14
N ALA A 34 -7.34 -8.47 -18.33
CA ALA A 34 -7.48 -9.46 -19.41
C ALA A 34 -6.13 -9.94 -20.01
N ASN A 35 -5.05 -9.18 -19.80
CA ASN A 35 -3.70 -9.51 -20.25
C ASN A 35 -2.85 -10.20 -19.17
N LEU A 36 -3.45 -10.56 -18.06
CA LEU A 36 -2.80 -11.25 -16.96
C LEU A 36 -3.35 -12.67 -16.82
N SER A 37 -2.52 -13.58 -16.32
CA SER A 37 -2.90 -14.97 -16.03
C SER A 37 -3.14 -15.14 -14.53
N ASP A 38 -4.18 -15.88 -14.15
CA ASP A 38 -4.43 -16.26 -12.75
C ASP A 38 -3.77 -17.61 -12.39
N GLU A 39 -3.17 -18.31 -13.38
CA GLU A 39 -2.61 -19.65 -13.19
C GLU A 39 -1.08 -19.64 -13.10
N SER A 40 -0.41 -19.10 -14.11
CA SER A 40 1.05 -19.13 -14.22
C SER A 40 1.61 -17.94 -14.99
N GLY A 41 2.88 -17.63 -14.76
CA GLY A 41 3.61 -16.56 -15.45
C GLY A 41 5.03 -16.42 -14.93
N ILE A 42 5.72 -15.44 -15.43
CA ILE A 42 7.13 -15.15 -15.15
C ILE A 42 7.34 -14.05 -14.12
N ALA A 43 6.29 -13.26 -13.84
CA ALA A 43 6.29 -12.23 -12.80
C ALA A 43 4.89 -12.01 -12.24
N LYS A 44 4.82 -11.59 -10.98
CA LYS A 44 3.56 -11.17 -10.32
C LYS A 44 3.23 -9.73 -10.68
N ASN A 45 1.94 -9.41 -10.76
CA ASN A 45 1.45 -8.06 -11.04
C ASN A 45 0.53 -7.56 -9.93
N VAL A 46 0.74 -6.33 -9.45
CA VAL A 46 -0.14 -5.69 -8.47
C VAL A 46 -1.07 -4.73 -9.19
N HIS A 47 -2.34 -5.09 -9.30
CA HIS A 47 -3.36 -4.31 -9.99
C HIS A 47 -4.07 -3.36 -9.03
N TYR A 48 -4.43 -2.14 -9.47
CA TYR A 48 -5.07 -1.13 -8.61
C TYR A 48 -6.35 -1.63 -7.91
N GLY A 49 -7.18 -2.38 -8.61
CA GLY A 49 -8.41 -2.94 -8.03
C GLY A 49 -8.16 -3.91 -6.87
N ASP A 50 -7.06 -4.67 -6.92
CA ASP A 50 -6.66 -5.54 -5.80
C ASP A 50 -6.16 -4.70 -4.61
N VAL A 51 -5.43 -3.59 -4.85
CA VAL A 51 -5.02 -2.64 -3.80
C VAL A 51 -6.23 -2.02 -3.12
N LEU A 52 -7.25 -1.63 -3.89
CA LEU A 52 -8.45 -1.00 -3.34
C LEU A 52 -9.29 -1.96 -2.49
N ILE A 53 -9.47 -3.21 -2.94
CA ILE A 53 -10.51 -4.12 -2.41
C ILE A 53 -9.92 -5.26 -1.60
N LYS A 54 -8.77 -5.81 -2.02
CA LYS A 54 -8.28 -7.10 -1.53
C LYS A 54 -7.14 -6.95 -0.53
N PHE A 55 -6.21 -6.03 -0.78
CA PHE A 55 -5.03 -5.90 0.04
C PHE A 55 -5.23 -4.87 1.15
N GLY A 56 -4.59 -5.15 2.31
CA GLY A 56 -4.46 -4.21 3.41
C GLY A 56 -3.26 -3.26 3.21
N GLU A 57 -2.88 -2.65 4.30
CA GLU A 57 -1.77 -1.70 4.38
C GLU A 57 -0.42 -2.33 4.06
N ILE A 58 -0.30 -3.65 4.29
CA ILE A 58 0.88 -4.46 3.98
C ILE A 58 0.46 -5.59 3.03
N LEU A 59 1.10 -5.67 1.86
CA LEU A 59 0.96 -6.76 0.91
C LEU A 59 2.12 -7.75 1.07
N ASP A 60 1.89 -8.86 1.80
CA ASP A 60 2.83 -9.99 1.82
C ASP A 60 2.62 -10.83 0.56
N VAL A 61 3.51 -10.69 -0.42
CA VAL A 61 3.40 -11.33 -1.74
C VAL A 61 3.49 -12.84 -1.72
N ARG A 62 3.86 -13.46 -0.58
CA ARG A 62 3.86 -14.92 -0.39
C ARG A 62 2.50 -15.46 0.02
N LYS A 63 1.69 -14.61 0.67
CA LYS A 63 0.38 -14.99 1.22
C LYS A 63 -0.75 -14.68 0.26
N GLU A 64 -0.56 -13.70 -0.60
CA GLU A 64 -1.57 -13.24 -1.53
C GLU A 64 -1.39 -13.87 -2.91
N LYS A 65 -2.51 -14.32 -3.50
CA LYS A 65 -2.53 -14.75 -4.90
C LYS A 65 -2.58 -13.51 -5.78
N LEU A 66 -1.48 -13.25 -6.49
CA LEU A 66 -1.35 -12.15 -7.44
C LEU A 66 -1.49 -12.67 -8.87
N PRO A 67 -2.13 -11.92 -9.78
CA PRO A 67 -2.14 -12.26 -11.19
C PRO A 67 -0.73 -12.20 -11.78
N MET A 68 -0.50 -13.00 -12.82
CA MET A 68 0.81 -13.22 -13.39
C MET A 68 0.95 -12.57 -14.77
N ILE A 69 2.14 -12.04 -15.04
CA ILE A 69 2.59 -11.55 -16.35
C ILE A 69 3.23 -12.74 -17.08
N THR A 70 2.86 -12.93 -18.35
CA THR A 70 3.39 -14.02 -19.20
C THR A 70 4.33 -13.52 -20.30
N ASP A 71 4.33 -12.22 -20.61
CA ASP A 71 5.12 -11.63 -21.69
C ASP A 71 6.49 -11.16 -21.19
N GLU A 72 7.57 -11.77 -21.68
CA GLU A 72 8.95 -11.42 -21.35
C GLU A 72 9.36 -9.99 -21.78
N ASN A 73 8.72 -9.44 -22.81
CA ASN A 73 9.00 -8.08 -23.26
C ASN A 73 8.59 -7.06 -22.19
N VAL A 74 7.53 -7.34 -21.43
CA VAL A 74 7.10 -6.50 -20.31
C VAL A 74 8.18 -6.47 -19.23
N LEU A 75 8.76 -7.63 -18.87
CA LEU A 75 9.82 -7.67 -17.88
C LEU A 75 11.05 -6.86 -18.32
N SER A 76 11.47 -7.04 -19.56
CA SER A 76 12.61 -6.33 -20.12
C SER A 76 12.42 -4.81 -20.07
N LYS A 77 11.20 -4.34 -20.43
CA LYS A 77 10.83 -2.92 -20.44
C LYS A 77 10.84 -2.29 -19.04
N TYR A 78 10.37 -3.02 -18.02
CA TYR A 78 10.18 -2.48 -16.67
C TYR A 78 11.21 -2.98 -15.65
N LYS A 79 12.32 -3.53 -16.09
CA LYS A 79 13.37 -4.11 -15.22
C LYS A 79 13.83 -3.16 -14.10
N ALA A 80 13.97 -1.86 -14.40
CA ALA A 80 14.37 -0.86 -13.41
C ALA A 80 13.29 -0.56 -12.35
N SER A 81 12.07 -1.05 -12.56
CA SER A 81 10.90 -0.81 -11.70
C SER A 81 10.40 -2.08 -11.02
N PHE A 82 11.20 -3.15 -11.01
CA PHE A 82 10.89 -4.32 -10.18
C PHE A 82 10.78 -3.91 -8.72
N LEU A 83 9.69 -4.33 -8.09
CA LEU A 83 9.39 -3.96 -6.72
C LEU A 83 10.33 -4.65 -5.74
N GLN A 84 10.53 -4.00 -4.59
CA GLN A 84 11.34 -4.47 -3.47
C GLN A 84 10.53 -4.41 -2.18
N ASN A 85 10.97 -5.14 -1.14
CA ASN A 85 10.38 -5.00 0.18
C ASN A 85 10.50 -3.55 0.68
N GLY A 86 9.39 -2.99 1.16
CA GLY A 86 9.29 -1.59 1.59
C GLY A 86 8.85 -0.62 0.48
N ASP A 87 8.79 -1.04 -0.79
CA ASP A 87 8.14 -0.23 -1.82
C ASP A 87 6.64 -0.10 -1.51
N VAL A 88 6.04 1.03 -1.87
CA VAL A 88 4.60 1.29 -1.67
C VAL A 88 3.92 1.41 -3.02
N ILE A 89 2.80 0.72 -3.19
CA ILE A 89 1.95 0.83 -4.37
C ILE A 89 0.69 1.57 -4.01
N VAL A 90 0.43 2.67 -4.70
CA VAL A 90 -0.74 3.53 -4.50
C VAL A 90 -1.71 3.34 -5.66
N ALA A 91 -2.99 3.10 -5.40
CA ALA A 91 -4.03 3.14 -6.42
C ALA A 91 -4.33 4.60 -6.80
N ASP A 92 -4.08 4.96 -8.06
CA ASP A 92 -4.26 6.33 -8.55
C ASP A 92 -5.69 6.63 -9.00
N THR A 93 -6.55 5.64 -9.06
CA THR A 93 -7.91 5.73 -9.58
C THR A 93 -8.86 4.85 -8.76
N ALA A 94 -10.03 5.38 -8.43
CA ALA A 94 -11.14 4.64 -7.81
C ALA A 94 -12.49 5.28 -8.16
N GLU A 95 -13.60 4.62 -7.80
CA GLU A 95 -14.97 5.16 -8.00
C GLU A 95 -15.42 6.06 -6.83
N ASP A 96 -14.60 6.19 -5.79
CA ASP A 96 -14.89 6.96 -4.58
C ASP A 96 -13.63 7.62 -3.99
N SER A 97 -13.70 8.07 -2.75
CA SER A 97 -12.59 8.72 -2.03
C SER A 97 -11.48 7.76 -1.58
N THR A 98 -11.52 6.48 -1.95
CA THR A 98 -10.44 5.52 -1.68
C THR A 98 -9.23 5.67 -2.61
N VAL A 99 -9.30 6.56 -3.59
CA VAL A 99 -8.12 6.98 -4.38
C VAL A 99 -6.98 7.35 -3.44
N GLY A 100 -5.79 6.86 -3.73
CA GLY A 100 -4.63 7.06 -2.86
C GLY A 100 -4.45 5.96 -1.82
N LYS A 101 -5.40 4.99 -1.71
CA LYS A 101 -5.16 3.78 -0.91
C LYS A 101 -3.89 3.07 -1.39
N CYS A 102 -3.10 2.58 -0.45
CA CYS A 102 -1.82 1.98 -0.78
C CYS A 102 -1.57 0.67 -0.03
N SER A 103 -0.60 -0.09 -0.53
CA SER A 103 -0.06 -1.27 0.15
C SER A 103 1.46 -1.23 0.12
N GLU A 104 2.10 -1.45 1.25
CA GLU A 104 3.55 -1.62 1.37
C GLU A 104 3.92 -3.07 1.04
N ILE A 105 4.89 -3.27 0.16
CA ILE A 105 5.35 -4.58 -0.27
C ILE A 105 6.17 -5.26 0.81
N ALA A 106 5.83 -6.49 1.11
CA ALA A 106 6.55 -7.36 2.05
C ALA A 106 6.64 -8.79 1.53
N GLY A 107 7.56 -9.56 2.10
CA GLY A 107 7.69 -10.99 1.84
C GLY A 107 8.32 -11.36 0.49
N LEU A 108 8.87 -10.39 -0.24
CA LEU A 108 9.63 -10.64 -1.46
C LEU A 108 10.94 -11.36 -1.15
N ASN A 109 11.20 -12.45 -1.85
CA ASN A 109 12.48 -13.16 -1.91
C ASN A 109 13.05 -13.00 -3.35
N ASP A 110 12.93 -14.05 -4.17
CA ASP A 110 13.47 -14.09 -5.53
C ASP A 110 12.43 -13.78 -6.62
N GLU A 111 11.15 -13.62 -6.23
CA GLU A 111 10.08 -13.37 -7.19
C GLU A 111 10.16 -11.96 -7.77
N VAL A 112 9.89 -11.87 -9.07
CA VAL A 112 9.71 -10.58 -9.73
C VAL A 112 8.27 -10.12 -9.55
N VAL A 113 8.10 -8.90 -9.04
CA VAL A 113 6.80 -8.24 -8.89
C VAL A 113 6.84 -6.88 -9.55
N LEU A 114 5.79 -6.55 -10.30
CA LEU A 114 5.61 -5.28 -10.98
C LEU A 114 4.32 -4.59 -10.53
N SER A 115 4.38 -3.28 -10.47
CA SER A 115 3.20 -2.42 -10.32
C SER A 115 2.42 -2.36 -11.62
N GLY A 116 1.11 -2.53 -11.56
CA GLY A 116 0.21 -2.67 -12.71
C GLY A 116 -0.51 -1.38 -13.10
N LEU A 117 -1.52 -1.55 -13.95
CA LEU A 117 -2.36 -0.47 -14.44
C LEU A 117 -3.00 0.32 -13.29
N HIS A 118 -3.10 1.63 -13.44
CA HIS A 118 -3.67 2.55 -12.46
C HIS A 118 -3.07 2.47 -11.05
N THR A 119 -1.74 2.28 -11.01
CA THR A 119 -0.98 2.35 -9.76
C THR A 119 0.20 3.30 -9.90
N ILE A 120 0.59 3.91 -8.78
CA ILE A 120 1.83 4.69 -8.67
C ILE A 120 2.75 3.97 -7.69
N PRO A 121 3.80 3.28 -8.15
CA PRO A 121 4.77 2.67 -7.28
C PRO A 121 5.79 3.70 -6.78
N TYR A 122 6.08 3.62 -5.49
CA TYR A 122 7.08 4.46 -4.83
C TYR A 122 8.10 3.61 -4.09
N ARG A 123 9.38 3.99 -4.21
CA ARG A 123 10.49 3.42 -3.45
C ARG A 123 11.02 4.44 -2.46
N PRO A 124 11.12 4.10 -1.17
CA PRO A 124 11.77 4.97 -0.20
C PRO A 124 13.23 5.24 -0.57
N ILE A 125 13.63 6.53 -0.56
CA ILE A 125 15.02 6.96 -0.79
C ILE A 125 15.88 6.56 0.41
N GLU A 126 15.34 6.69 1.62
CA GLU A 126 15.93 6.24 2.86
C GLU A 126 15.13 5.04 3.40
N LYS A 127 15.76 4.20 4.19
CA LYS A 127 15.11 3.01 4.76
C LYS A 127 14.10 3.40 5.82
N PHE A 128 12.85 2.99 5.65
CA PHE A 128 11.81 3.01 6.67
C PHE A 128 11.68 1.65 7.37
N ALA A 129 11.11 1.66 8.56
CA ALA A 129 10.74 0.43 9.22
C ALA A 129 9.56 -0.23 8.49
N SER A 130 9.62 -1.56 8.32
CA SER A 130 8.60 -2.31 7.59
C SER A 130 7.20 -2.12 8.19
N GLY A 131 6.23 -1.87 7.33
CA GLY A 131 4.83 -1.63 7.66
C GLY A 131 4.50 -0.18 8.02
N TYR A 132 5.50 0.66 8.30
CA TYR A 132 5.24 2.05 8.70
C TYR A 132 4.56 2.85 7.59
N LEU A 133 5.11 2.82 6.38
CA LEU A 133 4.59 3.61 5.25
C LEU A 133 3.20 3.15 4.84
N GLY A 134 2.94 1.84 4.81
CA GLY A 134 1.63 1.31 4.49
C GLY A 134 0.54 1.85 5.41
N TYR A 135 0.76 1.84 6.73
CA TYR A 135 -0.19 2.40 7.69
C TYR A 135 -0.25 3.92 7.65
N TYR A 136 0.89 4.60 7.58
CA TYR A 136 0.91 6.05 7.59
C TYR A 136 0.20 6.68 6.39
N LEU A 137 0.49 6.20 5.17
CA LEU A 137 -0.09 6.76 3.95
C LEU A 137 -1.59 6.48 3.80
N ASN A 138 -2.11 5.40 4.42
CA ASN A 138 -3.54 5.13 4.51
C ASN A 138 -4.24 5.86 5.68
N SER A 139 -3.47 6.45 6.61
CA SER A 139 -4.05 7.17 7.74
C SER A 139 -4.75 8.45 7.31
N GLY A 140 -5.77 8.87 8.07
CA GLY A 140 -6.40 10.17 7.84
C GLY A 140 -5.44 11.35 7.96
N ALA A 141 -4.32 11.21 8.70
CA ALA A 141 -3.30 12.24 8.81
C ALA A 141 -2.63 12.56 7.47
N TYR A 142 -2.43 11.54 6.63
CA TYR A 142 -1.88 11.72 5.29
C TYR A 142 -2.99 11.79 4.21
N HIS A 143 -3.90 10.83 4.18
CA HIS A 143 -4.87 10.67 3.09
C HIS A 143 -5.81 11.87 2.92
N ASN A 144 -6.18 12.56 4.01
CA ASN A 144 -7.07 13.71 3.93
C ASN A 144 -6.51 14.86 3.07
N GLN A 145 -5.19 15.00 2.92
CA GLN A 145 -4.62 15.99 2.01
C GLN A 145 -4.72 15.61 0.55
N LEU A 146 -5.02 14.35 0.21
CA LEU A 146 -5.23 13.89 -1.16
C LEU A 146 -6.62 14.28 -1.67
N ILE A 147 -7.63 14.34 -0.80
CA ILE A 147 -9.03 14.59 -1.17
C ILE A 147 -9.21 15.83 -2.07
N PRO A 148 -8.67 17.01 -1.72
CA PRO A 148 -8.81 18.20 -2.57
C PRO A 148 -8.01 18.13 -3.87
N LEU A 149 -7.10 17.16 -4.02
CA LEU A 149 -6.26 16.97 -5.22
C LEU A 149 -6.87 15.98 -6.21
N MET A 150 -7.92 15.26 -5.79
CA MET A 150 -8.61 14.28 -6.61
C MET A 150 -9.41 14.96 -7.71
N GLN A 151 -9.45 14.36 -8.91
CA GLN A 151 -10.13 14.87 -10.08
C GLN A 151 -11.03 13.78 -10.67
N GLY A 152 -12.20 14.19 -11.18
CA GLY A 152 -13.19 13.30 -11.78
C GLY A 152 -14.54 13.37 -11.07
N ILE A 153 -15.59 12.85 -11.72
CA ILE A 153 -16.96 12.88 -11.18
C ILE A 153 -17.45 11.48 -10.82
N LYS A 154 -17.33 10.52 -11.75
CA LYS A 154 -17.73 9.12 -11.55
C LYS A 154 -16.55 8.25 -11.20
N VAL A 155 -15.45 8.48 -11.88
CA VAL A 155 -14.16 7.86 -11.62
C VAL A 155 -13.23 8.97 -11.19
N THR A 156 -12.68 8.84 -10.01
CA THR A 156 -11.79 9.82 -9.40
C THR A 156 -10.35 9.36 -9.53
N SER A 157 -9.47 10.27 -9.84
CA SER A 157 -8.02 9.97 -9.96
C SER A 157 -7.15 11.03 -9.33
N ILE A 158 -5.94 10.64 -8.96
CA ILE A 158 -4.90 11.55 -8.48
C ILE A 158 -3.64 11.39 -9.33
N SER A 159 -3.04 12.50 -9.74
CA SER A 159 -1.82 12.47 -10.52
C SER A 159 -0.59 12.23 -9.66
N LYS A 160 0.43 11.59 -10.24
CA LYS A 160 1.74 11.43 -9.61
C LYS A 160 2.33 12.75 -9.14
N SER A 161 2.24 13.80 -9.96
CA SER A 161 2.77 15.12 -9.61
C SER A 161 2.03 15.77 -8.44
N ALA A 162 0.70 15.58 -8.34
CA ALA A 162 -0.07 16.06 -7.20
C ALA A 162 0.38 15.35 -5.91
N MET A 163 0.54 14.03 -5.95
CA MET A 163 1.03 13.27 -4.80
C MET A 163 2.45 13.67 -4.37
N GLN A 164 3.36 13.85 -5.31
CA GLN A 164 4.75 14.24 -5.01
C GLN A 164 4.86 15.57 -4.27
N ASN A 165 3.87 16.46 -4.42
CA ASN A 165 3.81 17.76 -3.77
C ASN A 165 3.11 17.74 -2.41
N THR A 166 2.56 16.61 -1.96
CA THR A 166 1.99 16.45 -0.63
C THR A 166 3.07 16.40 0.44
N ASP A 167 2.70 16.66 1.68
CA ASP A 167 3.61 16.60 2.81
C ASP A 167 3.54 15.23 3.50
N ILE A 168 4.69 14.69 3.86
CA ILE A 168 4.83 13.48 4.66
C ILE A 168 5.51 13.83 5.98
N ASP A 169 4.87 13.44 7.09
CA ASP A 169 5.40 13.59 8.44
C ASP A 169 5.80 12.23 9.00
N TYR A 170 7.03 12.09 9.47
CA TYR A 170 7.51 10.81 9.99
C TYR A 170 8.56 10.95 11.08
N PRO A 171 8.60 10.02 12.06
CA PRO A 171 9.66 10.01 13.06
C PRO A 171 10.99 9.63 12.41
N LYS A 172 12.08 10.30 12.78
CA LYS A 172 13.43 9.97 12.32
C LYS A 172 13.89 8.61 12.82
N SER A 173 13.42 8.21 13.99
CA SER A 173 13.76 6.93 14.61
C SER A 173 13.06 5.77 13.91
N GLN A 174 13.84 4.88 13.28
CA GLN A 174 13.30 3.63 12.72
C GLN A 174 12.68 2.73 13.79
N GLU A 175 13.16 2.81 15.04
CA GLU A 175 12.57 2.07 16.17
C GLU A 175 11.15 2.57 16.45
N GLU A 176 10.94 3.89 16.47
CA GLU A 176 9.60 4.47 16.64
C GLU A 176 8.68 4.11 15.47
N GLN A 177 9.17 4.22 14.22
CA GLN A 177 8.43 3.77 13.02
C GLN A 177 8.01 2.31 13.16
N GLY A 178 8.93 1.42 13.57
CA GLY A 178 8.66 0.01 13.77
C GLY A 178 7.61 -0.27 14.85
N LYS A 179 7.64 0.46 15.97
CA LYS A 179 6.61 0.37 17.02
C LYS A 179 5.24 0.80 16.52
N ILE A 180 5.18 1.88 15.71
CA ILE A 180 3.92 2.34 15.10
C ILE A 180 3.38 1.27 14.15
N GLY A 181 4.18 0.77 13.20
CA GLY A 181 3.77 -0.27 12.26
C GLY A 181 3.31 -1.56 12.96
N ALA A 182 4.08 -2.03 13.95
CA ALA A 182 3.72 -3.23 14.72
C ALA A 182 2.42 -3.06 15.51
N TYR A 183 2.19 -1.88 16.09
CA TYR A 183 0.96 -1.59 16.83
C TYR A 183 -0.27 -1.68 15.94
N PHE A 184 -0.28 -1.00 14.80
CA PHE A 184 -1.41 -1.04 13.87
C PHE A 184 -1.62 -2.43 13.28
N LYS A 185 -0.55 -3.14 12.93
CA LYS A 185 -0.63 -4.54 12.51
C LYS A 185 -1.31 -5.43 13.56
N SER A 186 -0.95 -5.26 14.83
CA SER A 186 -1.59 -6.00 15.94
C SER A 186 -3.08 -5.67 16.07
N LEU A 187 -3.48 -4.40 15.83
CA LEU A 187 -4.89 -4.02 15.81
C LEU A 187 -5.65 -4.71 14.68
N ASP A 188 -5.10 -4.77 13.47
CA ASP A 188 -5.73 -5.46 12.33
C ASP A 188 -5.89 -6.95 12.56
N GLU A 189 -4.88 -7.59 13.16
CA GLU A 189 -4.95 -9.00 13.56
C GLU A 189 -6.06 -9.25 14.58
N MET A 190 -6.22 -8.36 15.57
CA MET A 190 -7.30 -8.44 16.56
C MET A 190 -8.68 -8.21 15.91
N ILE A 191 -8.81 -7.21 15.04
CA ILE A 191 -10.06 -6.94 14.30
C ILE A 191 -10.46 -8.18 13.49
N THR A 192 -9.54 -8.74 12.73
CA THR A 192 -9.76 -9.93 11.90
C THR A 192 -10.22 -11.13 12.76
N LEU A 193 -9.57 -11.35 13.89
CA LEU A 193 -9.92 -12.43 14.82
C LEU A 193 -11.35 -12.24 15.40
N HIS A 194 -11.67 -11.01 15.81
CA HIS A 194 -13.01 -10.72 16.35
C HIS A 194 -14.11 -10.83 15.29
N GLN A 195 -13.86 -10.41 14.07
CA GLN A 195 -14.78 -10.56 12.95
C GLN A 195 -15.07 -12.05 12.69
N ARG A 196 -14.03 -12.90 12.61
CA ARG A 196 -14.16 -14.35 12.44
C ARG A 196 -15.02 -14.97 13.56
N LYS A 197 -14.73 -14.65 14.83
CA LYS A 197 -15.51 -15.14 15.97
C LYS A 197 -16.98 -14.70 15.90
N CYS A 198 -17.22 -13.47 15.46
CA CYS A 198 -18.58 -12.97 15.29
C CYS A 198 -19.35 -13.75 14.21
N GLU A 199 -18.69 -14.05 13.07
CA GLU A 199 -19.29 -14.85 11.99
C GLU A 199 -19.56 -16.29 12.42
N GLU A 200 -18.62 -16.93 13.12
CA GLU A 200 -18.81 -18.27 13.69
C GLU A 200 -19.99 -18.31 14.66
N THR A 201 -20.08 -17.31 15.54
CA THR A 201 -21.18 -17.22 16.52
C THR A 201 -22.54 -16.99 15.83
N LYS A 202 -22.59 -16.16 14.80
CA LYS A 202 -23.80 -15.95 13.98
C LYS A 202 -24.22 -17.23 13.27
N SER A 203 -23.27 -18.00 12.76
CA SER A 203 -23.51 -19.29 12.12
C SER A 203 -24.10 -20.29 13.12
N LEU A 204 -23.46 -20.44 14.28
CA LEU A 204 -23.97 -21.32 15.36
C LEU A 204 -25.41 -20.95 15.77
N LYS A 205 -25.69 -19.66 15.97
CA LYS A 205 -27.06 -19.20 16.31
C LYS A 205 -28.05 -19.60 15.22
N LYS A 206 -27.70 -19.56 13.95
CA LYS A 206 -28.58 -19.98 12.84
C LYS A 206 -28.86 -21.48 12.84
N TYR A 207 -27.92 -22.32 13.31
CA TYR A 207 -28.11 -23.77 13.39
C TYR A 207 -28.84 -24.22 14.65
N MET A 208 -28.93 -23.37 15.68
CA MET A 208 -29.62 -23.69 16.95
C MET A 208 -31.09 -23.27 16.98
N LEU A 209 -31.54 -22.50 15.98
CA LEU A 209 -32.95 -22.06 15.80
C LEU A 209 -33.58 -22.72 14.57
#